data_bc2af3d67abb22896769e4787f41eab0
#
_entry.id   bc2af3d67abb22896769e4787f41eab0
#
_cell.length_a   1.000
_cell.length_b   1.000
_cell.length_c   1.000
_cell.angle_alpha   90.00
_cell.angle_beta   90.00
_cell.angle_gamma   90.00
#
_symmetry.space_group_name_H-M   'P 1'
#
loop_
_entity.id
_entity.type
_entity.pdbx_description
1 polymer ?
#
loop_
_entity_poly.entity_id
_entity_poly.type
_entity_poly.pdbx_seq_one_letter_code
_entity_poly.pdbx_strand_id
1 'polypeptide(L)'
;MNKTLNIVILDDDKFYTAGLAMILAMYLKSRGQKAEFSSHHPCGKAIDVVFQAIRCGTCIAPPSSICTNNDKPLYVAIAERKDTHLQHLYCNVNKSNILYRHQSVSLILQFMENVLISLQKAPVKSPQTTAILPHAPLTQREREVLHQLKQGKTPACVATGLGIKVKTISSHKRAAMKKLNFKRTSELFHWMIQGGLTHHQPRKGN
;
A
#
# COMPACT_ATOMS: atom_id res chain seq x y z
N MET A 1 -27.69 11.79 -16.05
CA MET A 1 -26.77 12.76 -15.39
C MET A 1 -25.44 12.06 -15.16
N ASN A 2 -24.34 12.54 -15.76
CA ASN A 2 -23.04 11.92 -15.55
C ASN A 2 -22.59 12.20 -14.10
N LYS A 3 -22.42 11.15 -13.30
CA LYS A 3 -21.89 11.22 -11.93
C LYS A 3 -20.48 11.83 -11.97
N THR A 4 -20.19 12.81 -11.11
CA THR A 4 -18.83 13.34 -10.96
C THR A 4 -17.96 12.30 -10.25
N LEU A 5 -16.80 11.97 -10.82
CA LEU A 5 -15.83 11.05 -10.23
C LEU A 5 -14.98 11.78 -9.19
N ASN A 6 -14.91 11.25 -7.98
CA ASN A 6 -14.05 11.75 -6.93
C ASN A 6 -12.77 10.91 -6.86
N ILE A 7 -11.66 11.52 -7.26
CA ILE A 7 -10.35 10.87 -7.38
C ILE A 7 -9.40 11.45 -6.34
N VAL A 8 -8.80 10.59 -5.54
CA VAL A 8 -7.81 10.97 -4.52
C VAL A 8 -6.43 10.48 -4.98
N ILE A 9 -5.42 11.36 -4.94
CA ILE A 9 -4.03 11.01 -5.27
C ILE A 9 -3.15 11.28 -4.06
N LEU A 10 -2.72 10.21 -3.40
CA LEU A 10 -1.90 10.23 -2.19
C LEU A 10 -0.44 9.93 -2.55
N ASP A 11 0.35 10.98 -2.72
CA ASP A 11 1.77 10.90 -3.01
C ASP A 11 2.52 12.11 -2.45
N ASP A 12 3.76 11.90 -2.00
CA ASP A 12 4.63 12.97 -1.50
C ASP A 12 5.25 13.78 -2.65
N ASP A 13 5.39 13.15 -3.82
CA ASP A 13 5.90 13.82 -5.02
C ASP A 13 4.80 14.70 -5.63
N LYS A 14 4.87 15.99 -5.31
CA LYS A 14 3.87 16.97 -5.73
C LYS A 14 3.89 17.22 -7.24
N PHE A 15 5.06 17.10 -7.90
CA PHE A 15 5.17 17.24 -9.34
C PHE A 15 4.50 16.07 -10.06
N TYR A 16 4.76 14.85 -9.60
CA TYR A 16 4.09 13.67 -10.15
C TYR A 16 2.57 13.73 -9.94
N THR A 17 2.14 14.11 -8.73
CA THR A 17 0.71 14.26 -8.39
C THR A 17 0.00 15.26 -9.32
N ALA A 18 0.60 16.44 -9.49
CA ALA A 18 0.05 17.49 -10.36
C ALA A 18 0.00 17.05 -11.82
N GLY A 19 1.07 16.42 -12.33
CA GLY A 19 1.13 15.90 -13.69
C GLY A 19 0.09 14.81 -13.94
N LEU A 20 -0.04 13.84 -13.02
CA LEU A 20 -1.03 12.77 -13.12
C LEU A 20 -2.45 13.33 -13.09
N ALA A 21 -2.75 14.24 -12.16
CA ALA A 21 -4.07 14.87 -12.07
C ALA A 21 -4.42 15.63 -13.35
N MET A 22 -3.46 16.39 -13.91
CA MET A 22 -3.69 17.13 -15.17
C MET A 22 -3.97 16.21 -16.36
N ILE A 23 -3.17 15.15 -16.52
CA ILE A 23 -3.36 14.16 -17.60
C ILE A 23 -4.74 13.50 -17.49
N LEU A 24 -5.11 13.05 -16.29
CA LEU A 24 -6.39 12.40 -16.06
C LEU A 24 -7.56 13.37 -16.22
N ALA A 25 -7.43 14.63 -15.79
CA ALA A 25 -8.47 15.65 -15.96
C ALA A 25 -8.73 15.93 -17.44
N MET A 26 -7.67 16.10 -18.25
CA MET A 26 -7.79 16.31 -19.69
C MET A 26 -8.46 15.12 -20.38
N TYR A 27 -8.06 13.91 -20.02
CA TYR A 27 -8.62 12.68 -20.57
C TYR A 27 -10.12 12.52 -20.21
N LEU A 28 -10.49 12.68 -18.94
CA LEU A 28 -11.87 12.55 -18.49
C LEU A 28 -12.76 13.63 -19.11
N LYS A 29 -12.25 14.86 -19.25
CA LYS A 29 -12.94 15.95 -19.92
C LYS A 29 -13.22 15.63 -21.41
N SER A 30 -12.26 15.05 -22.13
CA SER A 30 -12.44 14.63 -23.54
C SER A 30 -13.51 13.54 -23.68
N ARG A 31 -13.78 12.76 -22.61
CA ARG A 31 -14.84 11.76 -22.54
C ARG A 31 -16.18 12.32 -22.02
N GLY A 32 -16.28 13.63 -21.79
CA GLY A 32 -17.47 14.24 -21.20
C GLY A 32 -17.73 13.86 -19.74
N GLN A 33 -16.75 13.27 -19.06
CA GLN A 33 -16.83 12.85 -17.66
C GLN A 33 -16.28 13.95 -16.74
N LYS A 34 -17.09 14.38 -15.76
CA LYS A 34 -16.63 15.32 -14.72
C LYS A 34 -15.84 14.58 -13.66
N ALA A 35 -14.73 15.16 -13.20
CA ALA A 35 -13.90 14.61 -12.11
C ALA A 35 -13.41 15.71 -11.17
N GLU A 36 -13.37 15.39 -9.88
CA GLU A 36 -12.75 16.20 -8.83
C GLU A 36 -11.51 15.47 -8.31
N PHE A 37 -10.41 16.21 -8.14
CA PHE A 37 -9.13 15.66 -7.65
C PHE A 37 -8.82 16.23 -6.28
N SER A 38 -8.33 15.37 -5.37
CA SER A 38 -7.90 15.75 -4.03
C SER A 38 -6.57 15.05 -3.68
N SER A 39 -5.75 15.73 -2.89
CA SER A 39 -4.50 15.17 -2.33
C SER A 39 -4.67 14.60 -0.92
N HIS A 40 -5.89 14.59 -0.40
CA HIS A 40 -6.23 14.05 0.93
C HIS A 40 -7.65 13.45 0.87
N HIS A 41 -7.97 12.60 1.84
CA HIS A 41 -9.31 12.05 1.93
C HIS A 41 -10.31 13.15 2.29
N PRO A 42 -11.26 13.50 1.40
CA PRO A 42 -12.27 14.50 1.71
C PRO A 42 -13.24 13.96 2.76
N CYS A 43 -13.51 14.76 3.80
CA CYS A 43 -14.53 14.41 4.79
C CYS A 43 -15.92 14.41 4.16
N GLY A 44 -16.66 13.31 4.31
CA GLY A 44 -18.09 13.23 3.94
C GLY A 44 -18.40 13.08 2.45
N LYS A 45 -17.41 13.03 1.56
CA LYS A 45 -17.63 12.72 0.13
C LYS A 45 -17.29 11.25 -0.17
N ALA A 46 -18.13 10.59 -0.94
CA ALA A 46 -17.81 9.27 -1.49
C ALA A 46 -16.60 9.38 -2.43
N ILE A 47 -15.66 8.47 -2.30
CA ILE A 47 -14.46 8.41 -3.15
C ILE A 47 -14.64 7.24 -4.12
N ASP A 48 -14.42 7.49 -5.41
CA ASP A 48 -14.54 6.45 -6.43
C ASP A 48 -13.19 5.75 -6.69
N VAL A 49 -12.09 6.53 -6.74
CA VAL A 49 -10.75 5.99 -7.01
C VAL A 49 -9.72 6.62 -6.08
N VAL A 50 -8.84 5.78 -5.53
CA VAL A 50 -7.69 6.22 -4.74
C VAL A 50 -6.41 5.77 -5.43
N PHE A 51 -5.63 6.72 -5.93
CA PHE A 51 -4.25 6.50 -6.33
C PHE A 51 -3.35 6.69 -5.11
N GLN A 52 -2.64 5.66 -4.72
CA GLN A 52 -1.74 5.74 -3.55
C GLN A 52 -0.33 5.32 -3.93
N ALA A 53 0.62 6.22 -3.70
CA ALA A 53 2.03 5.90 -3.85
C ALA A 53 2.43 4.81 -2.87
N ILE A 54 3.02 3.75 -3.42
CA ILE A 54 3.58 2.67 -2.65
C ILE A 54 5.03 3.00 -2.38
N ARG A 55 5.33 3.15 -1.10
CA ARG A 55 6.70 3.17 -0.61
C ARG A 55 6.88 2.03 0.36
N CYS A 56 8.10 1.66 0.59
CA CYS A 56 8.41 0.68 1.61
C CYS A 56 7.74 1.06 2.93
N GLY A 57 6.88 0.20 3.44
CA GLY A 57 6.12 0.41 4.66
C GLY A 57 4.73 1.02 4.50
N THR A 58 4.32 1.43 3.31
CA THR A 58 2.94 1.88 3.10
C THR A 58 1.99 0.69 3.20
N CYS A 59 1.11 0.70 4.19
CA CYS A 59 0.00 -0.25 4.25
C CYS A 59 -1.18 0.33 3.46
N ILE A 60 -1.57 -0.32 2.37
CA ILE A 60 -2.81 0.00 1.68
C ILE A 60 -3.92 -0.75 2.41
N ALA A 61 -4.35 -0.19 3.52
CA ALA A 61 -5.59 -0.60 4.14
C ALA A 61 -6.60 0.50 3.92
N PRO A 62 -7.81 0.20 3.43
CA PRO A 62 -8.88 1.17 3.53
C PRO A 62 -9.05 1.49 5.02
N PRO A 63 -8.98 2.77 5.44
CA PRO A 63 -9.29 3.11 6.80
C PRO A 63 -10.70 2.55 7.08
N SER A 64 -10.80 1.69 8.08
CA SER A 64 -12.03 1.00 8.48
C SER A 64 -13.18 1.96 8.80
N SER A 65 -12.86 3.23 9.04
CA SER A 65 -13.77 4.32 9.36
C SER A 65 -14.42 5.02 8.16
N ILE A 66 -13.98 4.76 6.91
CA ILE A 66 -14.51 5.46 5.71
C ILE A 66 -15.55 4.60 4.98
N CYS A 67 -15.61 3.30 5.25
CA CYS A 67 -16.59 2.39 4.62
C CYS A 67 -17.93 2.41 5.37
N THR A 68 -18.67 3.52 5.34
CA THR A 68 -20.02 3.57 5.88
C THR A 68 -21.10 3.13 4.88
N ASN A 69 -20.76 2.98 3.62
CA ASN A 69 -21.67 2.49 2.57
C ASN A 69 -20.97 1.46 1.69
N ASN A 70 -21.75 0.61 1.03
CA ASN A 70 -21.36 -0.55 0.21
C ASN A 70 -20.39 -0.23 -0.97
N ASP A 71 -20.07 1.02 -1.22
CA ASP A 71 -19.20 1.47 -2.30
C ASP A 71 -17.76 1.63 -1.82
N LYS A 72 -17.00 0.54 -1.87
CA LYS A 72 -15.55 0.59 -1.62
C LYS A 72 -14.85 1.28 -2.78
N PRO A 73 -14.00 2.29 -2.51
CA PRO A 73 -13.23 2.94 -3.58
C PRO A 73 -12.30 1.93 -4.28
N LEU A 74 -12.07 2.13 -5.56
CA LEU A 74 -11.08 1.36 -6.30
C LEU A 74 -9.68 1.87 -5.94
N TYR A 75 -8.84 1.00 -5.39
CA TYR A 75 -7.47 1.32 -5.05
C TYR A 75 -6.52 1.03 -6.22
N VAL A 76 -5.73 2.03 -6.57
CA VAL A 76 -4.65 1.98 -7.56
C VAL A 76 -3.34 2.28 -6.87
N ALA A 77 -2.40 1.37 -6.99
CA ALA A 77 -1.07 1.53 -6.43
C ALA A 77 -0.16 2.26 -7.41
N ILE A 78 0.49 3.36 -7.00
CA ILE A 78 1.57 4.01 -7.75
C ILE A 78 2.89 3.41 -7.27
N ALA A 79 3.59 2.68 -8.14
CA ALA A 79 4.82 1.96 -7.80
C ALA A 79 6.03 2.43 -8.60
N GLU A 80 7.22 2.25 -8.04
CA GLU A 80 8.48 2.36 -8.78
C GLU A 80 8.97 0.97 -9.18
N ARG A 81 9.71 0.90 -10.29
CA ARG A 81 10.27 -0.37 -10.78
C ARG A 81 11.17 -1.06 -9.75
N LYS A 82 11.90 -0.25 -8.94
CA LYS A 82 12.78 -0.75 -7.88
C LYS A 82 12.03 -1.45 -6.74
N ASP A 83 10.74 -1.13 -6.54
CA ASP A 83 9.91 -1.62 -5.42
C ASP A 83 9.05 -2.83 -5.81
N THR A 84 9.24 -3.37 -7.01
CA THR A 84 8.51 -4.55 -7.52
C THR A 84 8.62 -5.76 -6.57
N HIS A 85 9.73 -5.90 -5.84
CA HIS A 85 9.94 -6.97 -4.87
C HIS A 85 9.04 -6.84 -3.63
N LEU A 86 8.43 -5.67 -3.39
CA LEU A 86 7.54 -5.38 -2.27
C LEU A 86 6.06 -5.60 -2.60
N GLN A 87 5.72 -6.02 -3.83
CA GLN A 87 4.32 -6.21 -4.27
C GLN A 87 3.51 -7.12 -3.35
N HIS A 88 4.16 -8.10 -2.72
CA HIS A 88 3.51 -9.01 -1.78
C HIS A 88 2.97 -8.33 -0.51
N LEU A 89 3.48 -7.15 -0.16
CA LEU A 89 2.99 -6.36 0.98
C LEU A 89 1.68 -5.62 0.65
N TYR A 90 1.30 -5.58 -0.63
CA TYR A 90 0.13 -4.88 -1.14
C TYR A 90 -1.02 -5.83 -1.39
N CYS A 91 -1.33 -6.64 -0.37
CA CYS A 91 -2.32 -7.73 -0.46
C CYS A 91 -3.74 -7.28 -0.86
N ASN A 92 -4.05 -5.99 -0.76
CA ASN A 92 -5.36 -5.45 -1.10
C ASN A 92 -5.44 -4.80 -2.49
N VAL A 93 -4.35 -4.81 -3.27
CA VAL A 93 -4.32 -4.24 -4.62
C VAL A 93 -4.22 -5.36 -5.64
N ASN A 94 -5.17 -5.38 -6.56
CA ASN A 94 -5.09 -6.29 -7.70
C ASN A 94 -3.87 -5.93 -8.55
N LYS A 95 -3.14 -6.93 -9.07
CA LYS A 95 -1.98 -6.72 -9.94
C LYS A 95 -2.30 -5.85 -11.17
N SER A 96 -3.54 -5.91 -11.66
CA SER A 96 -4.02 -5.04 -12.74
C SER A 96 -4.17 -3.56 -12.33
N ASN A 97 -4.16 -3.26 -11.04
CA ASN A 97 -4.36 -1.92 -10.51
C ASN A 97 -3.05 -1.30 -9.99
N ILE A 98 -1.93 -1.64 -10.64
CA ILE A 98 -0.62 -1.06 -10.34
C ILE A 98 -0.19 -0.17 -11.50
N LEU A 99 -0.01 1.11 -11.22
CA LEU A 99 0.52 2.11 -12.13
C LEU A 99 2.00 2.36 -11.80
N TYR A 100 2.89 2.22 -12.79
CA TYR A 100 4.30 2.50 -12.58
C TYR A 100 4.65 3.93 -13.00
N ARG A 101 5.40 4.66 -12.16
CA ARG A 101 5.79 6.06 -12.41
C ARG A 101 6.49 6.31 -13.75
N HIS A 102 7.22 5.34 -14.26
CA HIS A 102 7.97 5.44 -15.51
C HIS A 102 7.14 5.14 -16.76
N GLN A 103 5.85 4.84 -16.61
CA GLN A 103 4.98 4.56 -17.75
C GLN A 103 4.73 5.83 -18.57
N SER A 104 4.62 5.64 -19.90
CA SER A 104 4.26 6.72 -20.80
C SER A 104 2.83 7.19 -20.57
N VAL A 105 2.53 8.43 -20.97
CA VAL A 105 1.17 9.00 -20.90
C VAL A 105 0.16 8.08 -21.56
N SER A 106 0.48 7.51 -22.73
CA SER A 106 -0.42 6.59 -23.45
C SER A 106 -0.82 5.38 -22.61
N LEU A 107 0.13 4.78 -21.88
CA LEU A 107 -0.14 3.66 -20.97
C LEU A 107 -0.95 4.09 -19.76
N ILE A 108 -0.74 5.30 -19.25
CA ILE A 108 -1.56 5.85 -18.15
C ILE A 108 -3.01 6.02 -18.60
N LEU A 109 -3.24 6.51 -19.80
CA LEU A 109 -4.58 6.69 -20.35
C LEU A 109 -5.28 5.35 -20.61
N GLN A 110 -4.55 4.38 -21.17
CA GLN A 110 -5.09 3.01 -21.35
C GLN A 110 -5.42 2.36 -19.99
N PHE A 111 -4.58 2.59 -19.00
CA PHE A 111 -4.84 2.12 -17.63
C PHE A 111 -6.12 2.76 -17.07
N MET A 112 -6.31 4.08 -17.25
CA MET A 112 -7.51 4.77 -16.78
C MET A 112 -8.78 4.27 -17.48
N GLU A 113 -8.70 3.90 -18.77
CA GLU A 113 -9.79 3.24 -19.48
C GLU A 113 -10.24 1.96 -18.77
N ASN A 114 -9.30 1.09 -18.40
CA ASN A 114 -9.59 -0.14 -17.66
C ASN A 114 -10.20 0.14 -16.27
N VAL A 115 -9.75 1.20 -15.61
CA VAL A 115 -10.33 1.67 -14.34
C VAL A 115 -11.80 2.07 -14.54
N LEU A 116 -12.10 2.86 -15.56
CA LEU A 116 -13.48 3.29 -15.87
C LEU A 116 -14.39 2.10 -16.18
N ILE A 117 -13.91 1.13 -16.97
CA ILE A 117 -14.65 -0.10 -17.26
C ILE A 117 -14.91 -0.89 -15.97
N SER A 118 -13.94 -0.92 -15.06
CA SER A 118 -14.07 -1.61 -13.76
C SER A 118 -15.10 -0.95 -12.85
N LEU A 119 -15.19 0.38 -12.87
CA LEU A 119 -16.19 1.14 -12.11
C LEU A 119 -17.63 0.98 -12.65
N GLN A 120 -17.78 0.73 -13.96
CA GLN A 120 -19.08 0.51 -14.59
C GLN A 120 -19.63 -0.91 -14.39
N LYS A 121 -18.76 -1.88 -14.22
CA LYS A 121 -19.16 -3.24 -13.90
C LYS A 121 -19.63 -3.26 -12.44
N ALA A 122 -20.92 -3.64 -12.23
CA ALA A 122 -21.44 -3.89 -10.89
C ALA A 122 -20.46 -4.77 -10.09
N PRO A 123 -20.40 -4.62 -8.74
CA PRO A 123 -19.45 -5.36 -7.93
C PRO A 123 -19.72 -6.85 -8.07
N VAL A 124 -19.09 -7.48 -9.05
CA VAL A 124 -18.90 -8.91 -9.02
C VAL A 124 -18.14 -9.12 -7.72
N LYS A 125 -18.73 -9.88 -6.80
CA LYS A 125 -18.05 -10.39 -5.61
C LYS A 125 -16.77 -11.05 -6.13
N SER A 126 -15.73 -10.24 -6.29
CA SER A 126 -14.41 -10.76 -6.61
C SER A 126 -14.11 -11.75 -5.50
N PRO A 127 -13.76 -13.00 -5.81
CA PRO A 127 -13.32 -13.91 -4.79
C PRO A 127 -12.25 -13.13 -4.03
N GLN A 128 -12.40 -13.05 -2.72
CA GLN A 128 -11.37 -12.55 -1.84
C GLN A 128 -10.14 -13.38 -2.18
N THR A 129 -9.33 -12.86 -3.08
CA THR A 129 -8.07 -13.50 -3.42
C THR A 129 -7.15 -13.17 -2.25
N THR A 130 -7.37 -13.89 -1.18
CA THR A 130 -6.39 -14.19 -0.16
C THR A 130 -5.31 -15.07 -0.78
N ALA A 131 -4.77 -14.67 -1.90
CA ALA A 131 -3.50 -15.17 -2.38
C ALA A 131 -2.41 -14.39 -1.68
N ILE A 132 -2.42 -14.45 -0.37
CA ILE A 132 -1.22 -14.27 0.42
C ILE A 132 -0.31 -15.41 -0.03
N LEU A 133 0.65 -15.10 -0.89
CA LEU A 133 1.82 -15.99 -1.00
C LEU A 133 2.29 -16.22 0.44
N PRO A 134 2.48 -17.48 0.86
CA PRO A 134 2.81 -17.79 2.23
C PRO A 134 4.25 -17.33 2.51
N HIS A 135 4.41 -16.04 2.77
CA HIS A 135 5.62 -15.64 3.47
C HIS A 135 5.53 -16.24 4.86
N ALA A 136 6.51 -17.04 5.21
CA ALA A 136 6.58 -17.66 6.53
C ALA A 136 6.34 -16.57 7.60
N PRO A 137 5.37 -16.75 8.49
CA PRO A 137 5.05 -15.72 9.47
C PRO A 137 6.28 -15.43 10.33
N LEU A 138 6.40 -14.19 10.77
CA LEU A 138 7.46 -13.84 11.73
C LEU A 138 7.28 -14.68 12.99
N THR A 139 8.37 -15.28 13.47
CA THR A 139 8.36 -15.97 14.77
C THR A 139 8.13 -14.98 15.91
N GLN A 140 7.70 -15.46 17.04
CA GLN A 140 7.54 -14.62 18.23
C GLN A 140 8.85 -13.88 18.57
N ARG A 141 9.99 -14.58 18.51
CA ARG A 141 11.29 -13.99 18.81
C ARG A 141 11.73 -12.93 17.81
N GLU A 142 11.46 -13.13 16.54
CA GLU A 142 11.69 -12.11 15.52
C GLU A 142 10.83 -10.86 15.78
N ARG A 143 9.57 -11.03 16.15
CA ARG A 143 8.67 -9.91 16.49
C ARG A 143 9.12 -9.14 17.72
N GLU A 144 9.53 -9.83 18.79
CA GLU A 144 10.08 -9.21 20.01
C GLU A 144 11.29 -8.35 19.69
N VAL A 145 12.25 -8.90 18.93
CA VAL A 145 13.44 -8.17 18.50
C VAL A 145 13.06 -6.94 17.69
N LEU A 146 12.19 -7.08 16.70
CA LEU A 146 11.74 -5.96 15.86
C LEU A 146 10.99 -4.90 16.65
N HIS A 147 10.16 -5.31 17.62
CA HIS A 147 9.44 -4.38 18.48
C HIS A 147 10.39 -3.51 19.33
N GLN A 148 11.44 -4.11 19.90
CA GLN A 148 12.45 -3.37 20.66
C GLN A 148 13.27 -2.43 19.76
N LEU A 149 13.64 -2.87 18.55
CA LEU A 149 14.35 -2.05 17.57
C LEU A 149 13.48 -0.87 17.08
N LYS A 150 12.16 -1.09 16.90
CA LYS A 150 11.21 -0.02 16.54
C LYS A 150 11.18 1.11 17.59
N GLN A 151 11.40 0.76 18.87
CA GLN A 151 11.47 1.74 19.97
C GLN A 151 12.78 2.55 19.99
N GLY A 152 13.66 2.37 19.00
CA GLY A 152 14.95 3.06 18.91
C GLY A 152 16.05 2.46 19.76
N LYS A 153 15.82 1.30 20.41
CA LYS A 153 16.86 0.62 21.20
C LYS A 153 17.98 0.11 20.31
N THR A 154 19.21 0.26 20.78
CA THR A 154 20.38 -0.30 20.09
C THR A 154 20.38 -1.83 20.15
N PRO A 155 20.98 -2.53 19.18
CA PRO A 155 21.10 -3.99 19.22
C PRO A 155 21.74 -4.52 20.51
N ALA A 156 22.67 -3.77 21.11
CA ALA A 156 23.28 -4.14 22.39
C ALA A 156 22.27 -4.07 23.54
N CYS A 157 21.50 -3.00 23.63
CA CYS A 157 20.44 -2.82 24.62
C CYS A 157 19.36 -3.91 24.50
N VAL A 158 18.95 -4.24 23.27
CA VAL A 158 17.99 -5.31 23.00
C VAL A 158 18.55 -6.67 23.41
N ALA A 159 19.82 -6.93 23.15
CA ALA A 159 20.50 -8.16 23.51
C ALA A 159 20.53 -8.36 25.04
N THR A 160 20.87 -7.32 25.79
CA THR A 160 20.86 -7.33 27.26
C THR A 160 19.41 -7.57 27.77
N GLY A 161 18.44 -6.83 27.28
CA GLY A 161 17.05 -6.97 27.73
C GLY A 161 16.40 -8.31 27.41
N LEU A 162 16.85 -8.99 26.34
CA LEU A 162 16.33 -10.30 25.93
C LEU A 162 17.21 -11.48 26.37
N GLY A 163 18.34 -11.23 27.09
CA GLY A 163 19.26 -12.27 27.57
C GLY A 163 19.95 -13.05 26.44
N ILE A 164 20.24 -12.45 25.30
CA ILE A 164 20.87 -13.09 24.14
C ILE A 164 22.03 -12.26 23.58
N LYS A 165 22.85 -12.88 22.74
CA LYS A 165 24.03 -12.22 22.15
C LYS A 165 23.61 -11.21 21.08
N VAL A 166 24.35 -10.10 20.92
CA VAL A 166 24.12 -9.09 19.86
C VAL A 166 24.11 -9.71 18.44
N LYS A 167 24.98 -10.70 18.21
CA LYS A 167 25.00 -11.44 16.95
C LYS A 167 23.66 -12.15 16.68
N THR A 168 22.99 -12.65 17.70
CA THR A 168 21.67 -13.30 17.62
C THR A 168 20.58 -12.28 17.25
N ILE A 169 20.63 -11.06 17.80
CA ILE A 169 19.72 -9.96 17.38
C ILE A 169 19.86 -9.69 15.88
N SER A 170 21.10 -9.59 15.38
CA SER A 170 21.37 -9.38 13.95
C SER A 170 20.85 -10.54 13.09
N SER A 171 20.94 -11.78 13.58
CA SER A 171 20.41 -12.95 12.89
C SER A 171 18.88 -12.94 12.82
N HIS A 172 18.17 -12.63 13.92
CA HIS A 172 16.73 -12.49 13.92
C HIS A 172 16.25 -11.34 13.00
N LYS A 173 16.95 -10.19 13.01
CA LYS A 173 16.66 -9.09 12.10
C LYS A 173 16.78 -9.51 10.64
N ARG A 174 17.88 -10.19 10.26
CA ARG A 174 18.08 -10.67 8.88
C ARG A 174 17.05 -11.72 8.48
N ALA A 175 16.71 -12.65 9.39
CA ALA A 175 15.69 -13.67 9.14
C ALA A 175 14.31 -13.02 8.88
N ALA A 176 13.95 -12.03 9.70
CA ALA A 176 12.72 -11.26 9.48
C ALA A 176 12.74 -10.50 8.14
N MET A 177 13.86 -9.83 7.80
CA MET A 177 14.02 -9.16 6.52
C MET A 177 13.86 -10.12 5.33
N LYS A 178 14.46 -11.32 5.43
CA LYS A 178 14.32 -12.36 4.39
C LYS A 178 12.86 -12.81 4.24
N LYS A 179 12.16 -13.04 5.35
CA LYS A 179 10.74 -13.42 5.35
C LYS A 179 9.84 -12.33 4.76
N LEU A 180 10.18 -11.05 5.00
CA LEU A 180 9.45 -9.89 4.49
C LEU A 180 9.98 -9.40 3.14
N ASN A 181 10.92 -10.15 2.53
CA ASN A 181 11.55 -9.81 1.26
C ASN A 181 12.15 -8.39 1.21
N PHE A 182 12.62 -7.87 2.35
CA PHE A 182 13.30 -6.59 2.41
C PHE A 182 14.77 -6.72 2.03
N LYS A 183 15.25 -5.84 1.17
CA LYS A 183 16.66 -5.80 0.73
C LYS A 183 17.50 -4.87 1.61
N ARG A 184 16.90 -3.81 2.15
CA ARG A 184 17.60 -2.78 2.94
C ARG A 184 17.02 -2.68 4.34
N THR A 185 17.88 -2.37 5.31
CA THR A 185 17.45 -2.14 6.71
C THR A 185 16.47 -0.96 6.81
N SER A 186 16.62 0.07 5.97
CA SER A 186 15.69 1.21 5.90
C SER A 186 14.27 0.77 5.55
N GLU A 187 14.11 -0.18 4.64
CA GLU A 187 12.80 -0.75 4.29
C GLU A 187 12.11 -1.38 5.50
N LEU A 188 12.87 -2.16 6.27
CA LEU A 188 12.36 -2.77 7.50
C LEU A 188 11.91 -1.70 8.52
N PHE A 189 12.73 -0.65 8.74
CA PHE A 189 12.36 0.41 9.68
C PHE A 189 11.14 1.19 9.23
N HIS A 190 11.05 1.58 7.95
CA HIS A 190 9.86 2.21 7.40
C HIS A 190 8.60 1.36 7.59
N TRP A 191 8.69 0.07 7.27
CA TRP A 191 7.60 -0.88 7.47
C TRP A 191 7.16 -0.96 8.95
N MET A 192 8.11 -1.02 9.88
CA MET A 192 7.81 -1.05 11.31
C MET A 192 7.12 0.23 11.79
N ILE A 193 7.58 1.42 11.33
CA ILE A 193 7.02 2.71 11.71
C ILE A 193 5.58 2.84 11.21
N GLN A 194 5.29 2.38 10.01
CA GLN A 194 3.97 2.41 9.38
C GLN A 194 2.99 1.35 9.95
N GLY A 195 3.35 0.66 11.02
CA GLY A 195 2.45 -0.28 11.71
C GLY A 195 2.50 -1.73 11.19
N GLY A 196 3.45 -2.08 10.34
CA GLY A 196 3.56 -3.42 9.75
C GLY A 196 3.63 -4.55 10.80
N LEU A 197 4.22 -4.31 11.97
CA LEU A 197 4.23 -5.28 13.07
C LEU A 197 2.86 -5.56 13.67
N THR A 198 1.94 -4.59 13.66
CA THR A 198 0.59 -4.74 14.25
C THR A 198 -0.33 -5.52 13.32
N HIS A 199 -0.16 -5.37 12.01
CA HIS A 199 -0.97 -6.07 11.00
C HIS A 199 -0.56 -7.54 10.78
N HIS A 200 0.64 -7.92 11.24
CA HIS A 200 1.18 -9.29 11.15
C HIS A 200 0.93 -10.14 12.41
N GLN A 201 -0.01 -9.75 13.28
CA GLN A 201 -0.41 -10.63 14.37
C GLN A 201 -1.23 -11.81 13.81
N PRO A 202 -0.87 -13.09 14.13
CA PRO A 202 -1.77 -14.19 13.87
C PRO A 202 -3.05 -13.93 14.66
N ARG A 203 -4.21 -14.02 13.99
CA ARG A 203 -5.49 -14.06 14.71
C ARG A 203 -5.36 -15.18 15.73
N LYS A 204 -5.45 -14.85 17.02
CA LYS A 204 -5.62 -15.85 18.06
C LYS A 204 -6.93 -16.58 17.68
N GLY A 205 -6.79 -17.82 17.21
CA GLY A 205 -7.92 -18.70 17.10
C GLY A 205 -8.46 -18.89 18.53
N ASN A 206 -9.74 -18.64 18.70
CA ASN A 206 -10.53 -19.15 19.81
C ASN A 206 -10.59 -20.65 19.70
#